data_bb357ac7ac14cd91ad4d4b2247d74fe6
#
_entry.id   bb357ac7ac14cd91ad4d4b2247d74fe6
#
_cell.length_a   1.000
_cell.length_b   1.000
_cell.length_c   1.000
_cell.angle_alpha   90.00
_cell.angle_beta   90.00
_cell.angle_gamma   90.00
#
_symmetry.space_group_name_H-M   'P 1'
#
loop_
_entity.id
_entity.type
_entity.pdbx_description
1 polymer ?
#
loop_
_entity_poly.entity_id
_entity_poly.type
_entity_poly.pdbx_seq_one_letter_code
_entity_poly.pdbx_strand_id
1 'polypeptide(L)'
;MPSRQQVNTTPLRTISDFKSRLSGGGARPNLFEVELAFPDAVAIDNDVLQKARFLVKAAALPASTIAPIDVPFRVRILKIAGDRTFETWTITVINDTDFVLRSAFEKWMNTINKMSDGTGVVDPEAYQKDATVKQLDRDGSVLRSYKFWDIFPTNVSTIDVSYETTDTIEEFTVEMQVQWWEAYRGTSPAAGGEDIR
;
A
#
# COMPACT_ATOMS: atom_id res chain seq x y z
N MET A 1 -41.53 14.75 47.42
CA MET A 1 -41.30 13.52 46.64
C MET A 1 -40.03 13.70 45.85
N PRO A 2 -39.01 12.88 46.06
CA PRO A 2 -37.77 13.03 45.28
C PRO A 2 -37.99 12.53 43.85
N SER A 3 -37.60 13.33 42.86
CA SER A 3 -37.65 13.00 41.43
C SER A 3 -36.72 11.81 41.14
N ARG A 4 -37.28 10.73 40.58
CA ARG A 4 -36.54 9.63 40.02
C ARG A 4 -35.66 10.17 38.90
N GLN A 5 -34.34 10.20 39.12
CA GLN A 5 -33.38 10.32 38.03
C GLN A 5 -33.59 9.15 37.06
N GLN A 6 -33.96 9.47 35.83
CA GLN A 6 -33.92 8.49 34.74
C GLN A 6 -32.47 8.08 34.52
N VAL A 7 -32.17 6.85 34.91
CA VAL A 7 -30.89 6.21 34.53
C VAL A 7 -30.94 5.99 33.04
N ASN A 8 -30.20 6.78 32.29
CA ASN A 8 -30.02 6.64 30.85
C ASN A 8 -29.19 5.37 30.61
N THR A 9 -29.86 4.21 30.61
CA THR A 9 -29.23 2.96 30.25
C THR A 9 -29.02 2.94 28.73
N THR A 10 -27.77 3.13 28.30
CA THR A 10 -27.40 2.88 26.92
C THR A 10 -27.76 1.42 26.59
N PRO A 11 -28.62 1.15 25.61
CA PRO A 11 -29.01 -0.23 25.31
C PRO A 11 -27.75 -1.06 25.02
N LEU A 12 -27.67 -2.23 25.63
CA LEU A 12 -26.61 -3.21 25.37
C LEU A 12 -26.61 -3.53 23.87
N ARG A 13 -25.48 -3.24 23.22
CA ARG A 13 -25.31 -3.57 21.80
C ARG A 13 -25.32 -5.09 21.65
N THR A 14 -26.29 -5.58 20.89
CA THR A 14 -26.41 -7.01 20.64
C THR A 14 -25.56 -7.46 19.44
N ILE A 15 -25.27 -8.73 19.35
CA ILE A 15 -24.56 -9.32 18.19
C ILE A 15 -25.37 -9.14 16.90
N SER A 16 -26.69 -9.05 17.00
CA SER A 16 -27.60 -8.74 15.90
C SER A 16 -27.40 -7.33 15.37
N ASP A 17 -27.25 -6.35 16.27
CA ASP A 17 -26.96 -4.96 15.89
C ASP A 17 -25.59 -4.86 15.19
N PHE A 18 -24.61 -5.60 15.68
CA PHE A 18 -23.30 -5.67 15.04
C PHE A 18 -23.37 -6.25 13.62
N LYS A 19 -24.07 -7.39 13.45
CA LYS A 19 -24.25 -8.03 12.14
C LYS A 19 -24.97 -7.12 11.13
N SER A 20 -26.00 -6.40 11.58
CA SER A 20 -26.76 -5.50 10.71
C SER A 20 -25.96 -4.30 10.21
N ARG A 21 -24.90 -3.90 10.96
CA ARG A 21 -24.02 -2.79 10.62
C ARG A 21 -22.78 -3.20 9.84
N LEU A 22 -22.45 -4.49 9.82
CA LEU A 22 -21.29 -5.02 9.09
C LEU A 22 -21.69 -5.28 7.63
N SER A 23 -21.65 -4.26 6.79
CA SER A 23 -21.94 -4.36 5.36
C SER A 23 -21.05 -5.40 4.68
N GLY A 24 -21.63 -6.29 3.86
CA GLY A 24 -20.89 -7.26 3.06
C GLY A 24 -20.09 -8.30 3.87
N GLY A 25 -20.21 -8.31 5.22
CA GLY A 25 -19.43 -9.23 6.07
C GLY A 25 -17.99 -8.81 6.33
N GLY A 26 -17.63 -7.57 5.99
CA GLY A 26 -16.29 -6.98 6.17
C GLY A 26 -15.32 -7.27 5.03
N ALA A 27 -14.45 -6.32 4.73
CA ALA A 27 -13.38 -6.47 3.74
C ALA A 27 -12.36 -7.52 4.21
N ARG A 28 -11.88 -8.34 3.28
CA ARG A 28 -10.93 -9.42 3.58
C ARG A 28 -9.53 -9.05 3.10
N PRO A 29 -8.50 -9.11 3.95
CA PRO A 29 -7.15 -8.68 3.60
C PRO A 29 -6.48 -9.56 2.54
N ASN A 30 -6.96 -10.78 2.31
CA ASN A 30 -6.42 -11.71 1.31
C ASN A 30 -7.03 -11.53 -0.10
N LEU A 31 -7.99 -10.61 -0.26
CA LEU A 31 -8.61 -10.31 -1.55
C LEU A 31 -8.10 -8.95 -2.03
N PHE A 32 -7.00 -8.95 -2.72
CA PHE A 32 -6.37 -7.74 -3.25
C PHE A 32 -5.66 -8.02 -4.58
N GLU A 33 -5.42 -6.97 -5.33
CA GLU A 33 -4.63 -6.97 -6.57
C GLU A 33 -3.69 -5.78 -6.55
N VAL A 34 -2.47 -5.98 -7.04
CA VAL A 34 -1.47 -4.91 -7.19
C VAL A 34 -1.11 -4.76 -8.65
N GLU A 35 -1.22 -3.55 -9.17
CA GLU A 35 -0.79 -3.17 -10.51
C GLU A 35 0.43 -2.24 -10.38
N LEU A 36 1.53 -2.64 -11.01
CA LEU A 36 2.79 -1.89 -11.04
C LEU A 36 3.07 -1.41 -12.46
N ALA A 37 3.53 -0.19 -12.60
CA ALA A 37 4.14 0.29 -13.82
C ALA A 37 5.66 0.37 -13.63
N PHE A 38 6.42 0.06 -14.68
CA PHE A 38 7.87 0.14 -14.69
C PHE A 38 8.34 1.17 -15.71
N PRO A 39 9.52 1.79 -15.51
CA PRO A 39 10.10 2.70 -16.48
C PRO A 39 10.41 2.03 -17.82
N ASP A 40 10.30 2.76 -18.91
CA ASP A 40 10.59 2.25 -20.25
C ASP A 40 12.03 1.73 -20.39
N ALA A 41 12.96 2.32 -19.64
CA ALA A 41 14.37 1.88 -19.59
C ALA A 41 14.56 0.46 -19.02
N VAL A 42 13.57 -0.07 -18.28
CA VAL A 42 13.63 -1.45 -17.74
C VAL A 42 13.22 -2.48 -18.81
N ALA A 43 12.55 -2.05 -19.87
CA ALA A 43 12.13 -2.86 -21.02
C ALA A 43 11.46 -4.18 -20.60
N ILE A 44 10.29 -4.07 -19.96
CA ILE A 44 9.52 -5.21 -19.46
C ILE A 44 8.40 -5.53 -20.45
N ASP A 45 8.22 -6.81 -20.74
CA ASP A 45 7.10 -7.31 -21.52
C ASP A 45 5.80 -7.31 -20.71
N ASN A 46 4.65 -7.25 -21.41
CA ASN A 46 3.33 -7.32 -20.78
C ASN A 46 3.12 -8.58 -19.94
N ASP A 47 3.78 -9.69 -20.28
CA ASP A 47 3.74 -10.94 -19.52
C ASP A 47 4.32 -10.76 -18.10
N VAL A 48 5.39 -10.01 -17.97
CA VAL A 48 6.01 -9.69 -16.69
C VAL A 48 5.10 -8.81 -15.82
N LEU A 49 4.39 -7.85 -16.43
CA LEU A 49 3.40 -7.03 -15.74
C LEU A 49 2.24 -7.89 -15.22
N GLN A 50 1.78 -8.86 -16.01
CA GLN A 50 0.77 -9.81 -15.55
C GLN A 50 1.29 -10.71 -14.42
N LYS A 51 2.52 -11.23 -14.53
CA LYS A 51 3.17 -11.98 -13.46
C LYS A 51 3.23 -11.18 -12.15
N ALA A 52 3.56 -9.89 -12.20
CA ALA A 52 3.62 -9.03 -11.03
C ALA A 52 2.29 -9.00 -10.25
N ARG A 53 1.15 -8.99 -10.95
CA ARG A 53 -0.18 -9.02 -10.32
C ARG A 53 -0.42 -10.27 -9.46
N PHE A 54 0.13 -11.41 -9.87
CA PHE A 54 -0.05 -12.69 -9.18
C PHE A 54 1.03 -12.99 -8.15
N LEU A 55 2.27 -12.52 -8.38
CA LEU A 55 3.41 -12.85 -7.53
C LEU A 55 3.61 -11.85 -6.37
N VAL A 56 2.92 -10.72 -6.35
CA VAL A 56 2.88 -9.86 -5.15
C VAL A 56 2.01 -10.54 -4.10
N LYS A 57 2.67 -11.17 -3.12
CA LYS A 57 2.05 -11.92 -2.02
C LYS A 57 1.42 -11.03 -0.97
N ALA A 58 2.04 -9.89 -0.70
CA ALA A 58 1.57 -8.94 0.30
C ALA A 58 1.85 -7.50 -0.14
N ALA A 59 0.94 -6.62 0.17
CA ALA A 59 1.07 -5.18 -0.03
C ALA A 59 0.37 -4.45 1.10
N ALA A 60 0.95 -3.36 1.59
CA ALA A 60 0.30 -2.49 2.55
C ALA A 60 -0.67 -1.53 1.83
N LEU A 61 -1.79 -1.20 2.47
CA LEU A 61 -2.57 -0.03 2.04
C LEU A 61 -1.80 1.23 2.46
N PRO A 62 -1.95 2.36 1.72
CA PRO A 62 -1.14 3.54 1.95
C PRO A 62 -1.41 4.17 3.31
N ALA A 63 -0.36 4.71 3.91
CA ALA A 63 -0.42 5.50 5.13
C ALA A 63 0.06 6.93 4.88
N SER A 64 -0.41 7.86 5.69
CA SER A 64 0.08 9.23 5.71
C SER A 64 0.00 9.79 7.12
N THR A 65 0.93 10.68 7.46
CA THR A 65 1.03 11.29 8.78
C THR A 65 0.94 12.81 8.63
N ILE A 66 0.23 13.46 9.56
CA ILE A 66 0.24 14.91 9.71
C ILE A 66 0.92 15.20 11.03
N ALA A 67 2.13 15.77 10.98
CA ALA A 67 2.86 16.13 12.18
C ALA A 67 2.22 17.35 12.87
N PRO A 68 2.07 17.35 14.20
CA PRO A 68 1.61 18.54 14.93
C PRO A 68 2.74 19.57 15.03
N ILE A 69 2.37 20.85 14.91
CA ILE A 69 3.22 21.99 15.22
C ILE A 69 2.92 22.42 16.66
N ASP A 70 3.90 22.39 17.53
CA ASP A 70 3.77 22.75 18.93
C ASP A 70 4.05 24.26 19.12
N VAL A 71 3.01 25.01 19.50
CA VAL A 71 3.12 26.44 19.79
C VAL A 71 3.05 26.65 21.31
N PRO A 72 4.17 26.98 21.97
CA PRO A 72 4.18 27.21 23.41
C PRO A 72 3.46 28.52 23.75
N PHE A 73 2.52 28.47 24.68
CA PHE A 73 1.88 29.64 25.22
C PHE A 73 1.80 29.54 26.77
N ARG A 74 2.61 30.32 27.46
CA ARG A 74 2.76 30.30 28.94
C ARG A 74 3.11 28.88 29.45
N VAL A 75 2.20 28.22 30.18
CA VAL A 75 2.38 26.86 30.75
C VAL A 75 1.72 25.76 29.93
N ARG A 76 1.19 26.07 28.77
CA ARG A 76 0.48 25.13 27.88
C ARG A 76 1.06 25.14 26.47
N ILE A 77 0.95 24.01 25.80
CA ILE A 77 1.31 23.87 24.38
C ILE A 77 0.02 23.77 23.59
N LEU A 78 -0.15 24.67 22.63
CA LEU A 78 -1.20 24.58 21.61
C LEU A 78 -0.65 23.75 20.44
N LYS A 79 -1.37 22.70 20.05
CA LYS A 79 -1.02 21.86 18.89
C LYS A 79 -1.82 22.30 17.67
N ILE A 80 -1.11 22.62 16.60
CA ILE A 80 -1.68 23.00 15.30
C ILE A 80 -1.30 21.92 14.30
N ALA A 81 -2.16 21.65 13.31
CA ALA A 81 -1.84 20.70 12.24
C ALA A 81 -0.72 21.26 11.36
N GLY A 82 0.31 20.45 11.12
CA GLY A 82 1.40 20.74 10.20
C GLY A 82 1.21 20.08 8.83
N ASP A 83 2.30 19.86 8.12
CA ASP A 83 2.30 19.28 6.80
C ASP A 83 2.07 17.76 6.81
N ARG A 84 1.51 17.25 5.71
CA ARG A 84 1.30 15.84 5.50
C ARG A 84 2.55 15.21 4.89
N THR A 85 2.95 14.06 5.43
CA THR A 85 3.99 13.20 4.87
C THR A 85 3.40 11.84 4.50
N PHE A 86 3.99 11.21 3.49
CA PHE A 86 3.57 9.91 2.99
C PHE A 86 4.62 8.87 3.37
N GLU A 87 4.13 7.75 3.90
CA GLU A 87 4.98 6.65 4.35
C GLU A 87 5.52 5.85 3.16
N THR A 88 6.69 5.25 3.35
CA THR A 88 7.26 4.30 2.39
C THR A 88 6.30 3.13 2.18
N TRP A 89 6.08 2.75 0.93
CA TRP A 89 5.23 1.63 0.59
C TRP A 89 6.05 0.37 0.37
N THR A 90 5.69 -0.70 1.06
CA THR A 90 6.39 -1.99 1.00
C THR A 90 5.51 -3.06 0.42
N ILE A 91 6.05 -3.82 -0.53
CA ILE A 91 5.43 -5.03 -1.08
C ILE A 91 6.32 -6.23 -0.85
N THR A 92 5.71 -7.41 -0.70
CA THR A 92 6.41 -8.70 -0.68
C THR A 92 6.10 -9.46 -1.96
N VAL A 93 7.14 -9.91 -2.63
CA VAL A 93 7.06 -10.58 -3.93
C VAL A 93 7.61 -11.99 -3.79
N ILE A 94 6.86 -12.97 -4.33
CA ILE A 94 7.34 -14.34 -4.49
C ILE A 94 8.34 -14.34 -5.64
N ASN A 95 9.53 -14.90 -5.39
CA ASN A 95 10.55 -15.05 -6.41
C ASN A 95 10.26 -16.29 -7.25
N ASP A 96 10.14 -16.10 -8.56
CA ASP A 96 9.99 -17.19 -9.51
C ASP A 96 11.36 -17.64 -10.03
N THR A 97 11.44 -18.87 -10.54
CA THR A 97 12.69 -19.49 -11.02
C THR A 97 13.36 -18.73 -12.17
N ASP A 98 12.62 -17.89 -12.88
CA ASP A 98 13.16 -17.05 -13.95
C ASP A 98 13.75 -15.71 -13.45
N PHE A 99 13.55 -15.35 -12.18
CA PHE A 99 14.04 -14.12 -11.55
C PHE A 99 13.63 -12.82 -12.26
N VAL A 100 12.62 -12.86 -13.13
CA VAL A 100 12.27 -11.74 -14.00
C VAL A 100 11.83 -10.51 -13.20
N LEU A 101 10.98 -10.69 -12.18
CA LEU A 101 10.52 -9.57 -11.35
C LEU A 101 11.63 -8.96 -10.51
N ARG A 102 12.46 -9.80 -9.90
CA ARG A 102 13.61 -9.32 -9.14
C ARG A 102 14.56 -8.53 -10.04
N SER A 103 14.90 -9.08 -11.19
CA SER A 103 15.74 -8.40 -12.19
C SER A 103 15.12 -7.07 -12.67
N ALA A 104 13.79 -6.99 -12.76
CA ALA A 104 13.10 -5.77 -13.12
C ALA A 104 13.31 -4.66 -12.09
N PHE A 105 13.16 -4.97 -10.79
CA PHE A 105 13.42 -3.99 -9.72
C PHE A 105 14.90 -3.62 -9.63
N GLU A 106 15.82 -4.57 -9.77
CA GLU A 106 17.26 -4.32 -9.79
C GLU A 106 17.65 -3.42 -10.97
N LYS A 107 17.09 -3.65 -12.16
CA LYS A 107 17.28 -2.77 -13.33
C LYS A 107 16.69 -1.39 -13.10
N TRP A 108 15.54 -1.29 -12.46
CA TRP A 108 14.94 0.00 -12.11
C TRP A 108 15.86 0.81 -11.20
N MET A 109 16.35 0.21 -10.12
CA MET A 109 17.33 0.85 -9.23
C MET A 109 18.61 1.23 -9.98
N ASN A 110 19.11 0.34 -10.86
CA ASN A 110 20.30 0.61 -11.66
C ASN A 110 20.10 1.71 -12.70
N THR A 111 18.86 1.95 -13.17
CA THR A 111 18.54 3.09 -14.02
C THR A 111 18.63 4.41 -13.26
N ILE A 112 18.22 4.42 -12.00
CA ILE A 112 18.31 5.60 -11.12
C ILE A 112 19.78 5.90 -10.76
N ASN A 113 20.53 4.86 -10.39
CA ASN A 113 21.93 4.97 -10.02
C ASN A 113 22.66 3.68 -10.39
N LYS A 114 23.53 3.76 -11.41
CA LYS A 114 24.30 2.61 -11.88
C LYS A 114 25.33 2.16 -10.87
N MET A 115 25.35 0.86 -10.59
CA MET A 115 26.32 0.26 -9.67
C MET A 115 27.78 0.42 -10.12
N SER A 116 28.03 0.52 -11.43
CA SER A 116 29.39 0.52 -11.99
C SER A 116 30.11 1.87 -11.85
N ASP A 117 29.38 2.98 -12.02
CA ASP A 117 30.00 4.31 -12.16
C ASP A 117 29.22 5.43 -11.43
N GLY A 118 28.11 5.08 -10.78
CA GLY A 118 27.26 6.05 -10.07
C GLY A 118 26.51 7.01 -10.98
N THR A 119 26.56 6.83 -12.30
CA THR A 119 25.75 7.62 -13.24
C THR A 119 24.32 7.09 -13.26
N GLY A 120 23.38 7.91 -13.70
CA GLY A 120 21.97 7.49 -13.79
C GLY A 120 21.10 8.55 -14.44
N VAL A 121 19.82 8.29 -14.47
CA VAL A 121 18.82 9.20 -14.99
C VAL A 121 18.50 10.25 -13.93
N VAL A 122 18.70 11.51 -14.28
CA VAL A 122 18.48 12.66 -13.37
C VAL A 122 17.04 13.14 -13.41
N ASP A 123 16.34 12.92 -14.53
CA ASP A 123 14.96 13.35 -14.71
C ASP A 123 14.00 12.44 -13.93
N PRO A 124 13.27 12.96 -12.93
CA PRO A 124 12.31 12.17 -12.15
C PRO A 124 11.24 11.48 -12.99
N GLU A 125 10.71 12.13 -14.03
CA GLU A 125 9.66 11.58 -14.89
C GLU A 125 10.11 10.28 -15.60
N ALA A 126 11.41 10.15 -15.84
CA ALA A 126 11.96 9.00 -16.53
C ALA A 126 12.05 7.74 -15.65
N TYR A 127 12.18 7.90 -14.31
CA TYR A 127 12.30 6.76 -13.39
C TYR A 127 11.13 6.61 -12.41
N GLN A 128 10.33 7.65 -12.17
CA GLN A 128 9.13 7.56 -11.35
C GLN A 128 7.98 6.97 -12.15
N LYS A 129 7.20 6.11 -11.52
CA LYS A 129 6.02 5.47 -12.12
C LYS A 129 4.89 5.36 -11.10
N ASP A 130 3.71 4.99 -11.57
CA ASP A 130 2.53 4.83 -10.73
C ASP A 130 2.32 3.36 -10.36
N ALA A 131 1.63 3.15 -9.24
CA ALA A 131 1.10 1.85 -8.86
C ALA A 131 -0.33 1.98 -8.35
N THR A 132 -1.05 0.86 -8.40
CA THR A 132 -2.42 0.80 -7.87
C THR A 132 -2.59 -0.46 -7.03
N VAL A 133 -3.17 -0.31 -5.84
CA VAL A 133 -3.63 -1.42 -5.01
C VAL A 133 -5.15 -1.42 -4.98
N LYS A 134 -5.74 -2.54 -5.33
CA LYS A 134 -7.18 -2.74 -5.33
C LYS A 134 -7.56 -3.74 -4.25
N GLN A 135 -8.46 -3.35 -3.37
CA GLN A 135 -9.12 -4.26 -2.44
C GLN A 135 -10.35 -4.83 -3.14
N LEU A 136 -10.44 -6.16 -3.18
CA LEU A 136 -11.49 -6.87 -3.90
C LEU A 136 -12.56 -7.41 -2.95
N ASP A 137 -13.76 -7.60 -3.48
CA ASP A 137 -14.83 -8.36 -2.86
C ASP A 137 -14.72 -9.85 -3.24
N ARG A 138 -15.55 -10.70 -2.68
CA ARG A 138 -15.59 -12.15 -2.93
C ARG A 138 -15.98 -12.53 -4.36
N ASP A 139 -16.68 -11.65 -5.05
CA ASP A 139 -17.07 -11.80 -6.45
C ASP A 139 -16.01 -11.27 -7.43
N GLY A 140 -14.87 -10.75 -6.92
CA GLY A 140 -13.81 -10.15 -7.70
C GLY A 140 -14.03 -8.68 -8.06
N SER A 141 -15.16 -8.09 -7.68
CA SER A 141 -15.40 -6.66 -7.91
C SER A 141 -14.57 -5.80 -6.96
N VAL A 142 -14.20 -4.60 -7.40
CA VAL A 142 -13.36 -3.70 -6.62
C VAL A 142 -14.17 -2.99 -5.55
N LEU A 143 -13.78 -3.15 -4.28
CA LEU A 143 -14.33 -2.41 -3.14
C LEU A 143 -13.74 -1.00 -3.04
N ARG A 144 -12.43 -0.92 -3.16
CA ARG A 144 -11.68 0.33 -3.10
C ARG A 144 -10.35 0.19 -3.80
N SER A 145 -9.90 1.25 -4.48
CA SER A 145 -8.59 1.30 -5.09
C SER A 145 -7.78 2.47 -4.53
N TYR A 146 -6.49 2.26 -4.37
CA TYR A 146 -5.52 3.26 -3.95
C TYR A 146 -4.49 3.40 -5.06
N LYS A 147 -4.37 4.59 -5.62
CA LYS A 147 -3.36 4.92 -6.62
C LYS A 147 -2.22 5.65 -5.95
N PHE A 148 -1.02 5.14 -6.12
CA PHE A 148 0.24 5.75 -5.71
C PHE A 148 0.85 6.47 -6.90
N TRP A 149 1.27 7.69 -6.67
CA TRP A 149 1.86 8.55 -7.69
C TRP A 149 3.35 8.69 -7.48
N ASP A 150 4.08 8.68 -8.60
CA ASP A 150 5.52 8.97 -8.67
C ASP A 150 6.35 8.13 -7.70
N ILE A 151 6.10 6.82 -7.69
CA ILE A 151 6.85 5.88 -6.86
C ILE A 151 8.16 5.46 -7.53
N PHE A 152 9.14 5.15 -6.71
CA PHE A 152 10.40 4.53 -7.13
C PHE A 152 10.98 3.63 -6.03
N PRO A 153 11.68 2.53 -6.38
CA PRO A 153 12.25 1.63 -5.39
C PRO A 153 13.47 2.25 -4.72
N THR A 154 13.51 2.13 -3.39
CA THR A 154 14.63 2.57 -2.56
C THR A 154 15.40 1.39 -1.98
N ASN A 155 14.75 0.24 -1.82
CA ASN A 155 15.36 -0.96 -1.29
C ASN A 155 14.73 -2.21 -1.92
N VAL A 156 15.59 -3.15 -2.31
CA VAL A 156 15.22 -4.54 -2.66
C VAL A 156 15.93 -5.42 -1.66
N SER A 157 15.17 -6.15 -0.83
CA SER A 157 15.74 -6.92 0.27
C SER A 157 16.63 -8.07 -0.21
N THR A 158 17.50 -8.54 0.68
CA THR A 158 18.24 -9.79 0.51
C THR A 158 17.29 -10.98 0.47
N ILE A 159 17.73 -12.07 -0.17
CA ILE A 159 17.14 -13.40 -0.06
C ILE A 159 18.21 -14.29 0.60
N ASP A 160 17.88 -14.86 1.74
CA ASP A 160 18.77 -15.78 2.43
C ASP A 160 18.63 -17.18 1.80
N VAL A 161 19.75 -17.74 1.36
CA VAL A 161 19.83 -19.08 0.78
C VAL A 161 20.54 -20.02 1.74
N SER A 162 19.95 -21.20 1.99
CA SER A 162 20.51 -22.21 2.88
C SER A 162 20.16 -23.62 2.38
N TYR A 163 21.11 -24.53 2.49
CA TYR A 163 20.88 -25.95 2.19
C TYR A 163 19.87 -26.64 3.14
N GLU A 164 19.61 -26.02 4.29
CA GLU A 164 18.67 -26.55 5.29
C GLU A 164 17.21 -26.15 5.01
N THR A 165 17.01 -25.19 4.12
CA THR A 165 15.68 -24.64 3.79
C THR A 165 15.11 -25.35 2.57
N THR A 166 14.42 -26.48 2.77
CA THR A 166 13.97 -27.35 1.68
C THR A 166 12.54 -27.13 1.22
N ASP A 167 11.64 -26.64 2.09
CA ASP A 167 10.20 -26.58 1.83
C ASP A 167 9.62 -25.16 1.81
N THR A 168 10.43 -24.17 1.44
CA THR A 168 10.02 -22.76 1.36
C THR A 168 10.30 -22.19 -0.02
N ILE A 169 9.40 -21.32 -0.50
CA ILE A 169 9.59 -20.55 -1.73
C ILE A 169 10.27 -19.24 -1.34
N GLU A 170 11.24 -18.81 -2.15
CA GLU A 170 11.94 -17.55 -1.95
C GLU A 170 10.99 -16.36 -2.08
N GLU A 171 11.16 -15.40 -1.19
CA GLU A 171 10.43 -14.14 -1.18
C GLU A 171 11.40 -12.99 -0.95
N PHE A 172 11.09 -11.85 -1.53
CA PHE A 172 11.81 -10.61 -1.26
C PHE A 172 10.85 -9.45 -1.07
N THR A 173 11.29 -8.43 -0.35
CA THR A 173 10.53 -7.21 -0.17
C THR A 173 11.12 -6.09 -1.00
N VAL A 174 10.25 -5.23 -1.50
CA VAL A 174 10.63 -4.00 -2.19
C VAL A 174 10.02 -2.83 -1.44
N GLU A 175 10.85 -1.90 -1.03
CA GLU A 175 10.42 -0.64 -0.43
C GLU A 175 10.45 0.44 -1.50
N MET A 176 9.35 1.17 -1.61
CA MET A 176 9.18 2.23 -2.59
C MET A 176 8.85 3.54 -1.90
N GLN A 177 9.54 4.60 -2.29
CA GLN A 177 9.16 5.95 -1.88
C GLN A 177 7.93 6.39 -2.67
N VAL A 178 7.02 7.09 -2.01
CA VAL A 178 5.75 7.56 -2.56
C VAL A 178 5.69 9.08 -2.43
N GLN A 179 5.34 9.79 -3.51
CA GLN A 179 5.14 11.22 -3.45
C GLN A 179 3.80 11.57 -2.82
N TRP A 180 2.71 10.97 -3.30
CA TRP A 180 1.38 11.02 -2.70
C TRP A 180 0.53 9.85 -3.18
N TRP A 181 -0.65 9.71 -2.60
CA TRP A 181 -1.62 8.71 -3.03
C TRP A 181 -3.04 9.25 -3.00
N GLU A 182 -3.89 8.64 -3.80
CA GLU A 182 -5.31 8.93 -3.89
C GLU A 182 -6.12 7.65 -3.67
N ALA A 183 -7.33 7.80 -3.15
CA ALA A 183 -8.23 6.67 -2.94
C ALA A 183 -9.52 6.88 -3.71
N TYR A 184 -9.94 5.84 -4.42
CA TYR A 184 -11.14 5.83 -5.24
C TYR A 184 -12.11 4.78 -4.76
N ARG A 185 -13.39 5.12 -4.84
CA ARG A 185 -14.47 4.17 -4.60
C ARG A 185 -14.46 3.10 -5.69
N GLY A 186 -14.65 1.83 -5.29
CA GLY A 186 -14.72 0.71 -6.22
C GLY A 186 -16.08 0.57 -6.91
N THR A 187 -16.16 -0.43 -7.78
CA THR A 187 -17.35 -0.76 -8.60
C THR A 187 -18.29 -1.76 -7.92
N SER A 188 -17.87 -2.40 -6.82
CA SER A 188 -18.70 -3.35 -6.07
C SER A 188 -19.97 -2.67 -5.53
N PRO A 189 -21.13 -3.35 -5.51
CA PRO A 189 -22.33 -2.88 -4.83
C PRO A 189 -22.10 -2.62 -3.32
N ALA A 190 -21.14 -3.33 -2.71
CA ALA A 190 -20.72 -3.15 -1.32
C ALA A 190 -19.68 -2.02 -1.13
N ALA A 191 -19.17 -1.44 -2.23
CA ALA A 191 -18.19 -0.36 -2.17
C ALA A 191 -18.78 0.89 -1.51
N GLY A 192 -18.05 1.42 -0.53
CA GLY A 192 -18.42 2.61 0.22
C GLY A 192 -17.28 3.63 0.26
N GLY A 193 -17.57 4.76 0.92
CA GLY A 193 -16.63 5.87 1.05
C GLY A 193 -16.58 6.75 -0.20
N GLU A 194 -16.05 7.93 -0.01
CA GLU A 194 -15.87 8.93 -1.07
C GLU A 194 -14.44 8.86 -1.62
N ASP A 195 -14.25 9.40 -2.83
CA ASP A 195 -12.92 9.58 -3.39
C ASP A 195 -12.13 10.58 -2.54
N ILE A 196 -10.84 10.29 -2.34
CA ILE A 196 -9.89 11.17 -1.65
C ILE A 196 -8.83 11.53 -2.69
N ARG A 197 -8.76 12.81 -3.02
CA ARG A 197 -7.83 13.38 -4.01
C ARG A 197 -7.05 14.51 -3.41
#